data_bea30e2343f5999ee7e28202855746d9
#
_entry.id   bea30e2343f5999ee7e28202855746d9
#
_cell.length_a   1.000
_cell.length_b   1.000
_cell.length_c   1.000
_cell.angle_alpha   90.00
_cell.angle_beta   90.00
_cell.angle_gamma   90.00
#
_symmetry.space_group_name_H-M   'P 1'
#
loop_
_entity.id
_entity.type
_entity.pdbx_description
1 polymer ?
#
loop_
_entity_poly.entity_id
_entity_poly.type
_entity_poly.pdbx_seq_one_letter_code
_entity_poly.pdbx_strand_id
1 'polypeptide(L)'
;MVLERIQYRCLRIVLGCMHSTHNMSLEVLAGVLPLQDRYYELSYRFLIRCEVRNPQVIDNFETLLNLNVQTRRMNLYYDFMSQQEWSSDKTDRFTPPLTSSPLISFDTSMKADIRGIPEHHLPQVVPQIFASKYNHVPTNNMFFTDGSSIDECTGFGVYHESHHIFYKLKDPASVYVAELAALHCALGIIETMPPDAYFIFTDSLSSVEAIRSMQPTRQSVYFLTEIRKTLNALAARSFSISLVWVRSHCSIPGNEEADMLAKRGAAEGEIFERPIGFQEYYGIPRQRALENWQSQWDAGDKGRWTHSIRPKVSTKAWFKGLDLTRGYIRTMSRLMSNHYTSKAHLFRIKMSDTNLCDCGQGYQDIDHIVWACPEHRDHRKKLQDTLRARGRPPEIPIRDALTTNDLDILIPIYQFLKNSKVSI
;
A
#
# COMPACT_ATOMS: atom_id res chain seq x y z
N MET A 1 16.46 -15.01 17.07
CA MET A 1 17.45 -16.05 16.62
C MET A 1 16.77 -17.35 16.13
N VAL A 2 15.90 -18.03 16.91
CA VAL A 2 15.23 -19.25 16.40
C VAL A 2 14.23 -18.94 15.28
N LEU A 3 13.38 -17.96 15.47
CA LEU A 3 12.38 -17.53 14.49
C LEU A 3 13.02 -17.03 13.18
N GLU A 4 14.12 -16.30 13.26
CA GLU A 4 14.88 -15.85 12.08
C GLU A 4 15.40 -17.02 11.24
N ARG A 5 15.95 -18.07 11.90
CA ARG A 5 16.38 -19.28 11.19
C ARG A 5 15.22 -19.97 10.47
N ILE A 6 14.04 -20.01 11.11
CA ILE A 6 12.83 -20.57 10.50
C ILE A 6 12.41 -19.72 9.30
N GLN A 7 12.33 -18.39 9.47
CA GLN A 7 11.98 -17.48 8.37
C GLN A 7 12.91 -17.71 7.16
N TYR A 8 14.22 -17.66 7.35
CA TYR A 8 15.15 -17.81 6.23
C TYR A 8 15.09 -19.20 5.58
N ARG A 9 14.81 -20.23 6.36
CA ARG A 9 14.58 -21.58 5.81
C ARG A 9 13.33 -21.61 4.93
N CYS A 10 12.24 -21.01 5.41
CA CYS A 10 11.00 -20.88 4.62
C CYS A 10 11.20 -20.05 3.36
N LEU A 11 11.92 -18.92 3.44
CA LEU A 11 12.20 -18.07 2.29
C LEU A 11 13.03 -18.77 1.23
N ARG A 12 14.05 -19.60 1.62
CA ARG A 12 14.79 -20.43 0.68
C ARG A 12 13.89 -21.43 -0.03
N ILE A 13 12.98 -22.05 0.68
CA ILE A 13 12.01 -22.98 0.08
C ILE A 13 11.10 -22.22 -0.88
N VAL A 14 10.51 -21.08 -0.47
CA VAL A 14 9.58 -20.30 -1.29
C VAL A 14 10.23 -19.81 -2.57
N LEU A 15 11.43 -19.24 -2.49
CA LEU A 15 12.18 -18.72 -3.64
C LEU A 15 12.91 -19.83 -4.44
N GLY A 16 13.10 -20.99 -3.85
CA GLY A 16 13.95 -22.05 -4.41
C GLY A 16 15.44 -21.70 -4.42
N CYS A 17 15.87 -20.77 -3.58
CA CYS A 17 17.24 -20.32 -3.46
C CYS A 17 18.15 -21.35 -2.79
N MET A 18 19.47 -21.25 -3.04
CA MET A 18 20.47 -22.09 -2.43
C MET A 18 20.67 -21.76 -0.95
N HIS A 19 21.21 -22.72 -0.19
CA HIS A 19 21.53 -22.54 1.23
C HIS A 19 22.53 -21.38 1.46
N SER A 20 23.46 -21.19 0.51
CA SER A 20 24.47 -20.12 0.53
C SER A 20 23.90 -18.71 0.27
N THR A 21 22.65 -18.58 -0.15
CA THR A 21 22.05 -17.27 -0.44
C THR A 21 21.95 -16.43 0.82
N HIS A 22 22.38 -15.16 0.73
CA HIS A 22 22.38 -14.24 1.84
C HIS A 22 20.96 -13.89 2.31
N ASN A 23 20.77 -13.76 3.62
CA ASN A 23 19.44 -13.58 4.23
C ASN A 23 18.71 -12.32 3.75
N MET A 24 19.41 -11.16 3.70
CA MET A 24 18.81 -9.92 3.21
C MET A 24 18.35 -10.03 1.75
N SER A 25 19.11 -10.75 0.90
CA SER A 25 18.66 -11.01 -0.47
C SER A 25 17.37 -11.83 -0.53
N LEU A 26 17.20 -12.79 0.39
CA LEU A 26 15.95 -13.57 0.49
C LEU A 26 14.76 -12.69 0.90
N GLU A 27 14.96 -11.82 1.87
CA GLU A 27 13.94 -10.88 2.36
C GLU A 27 13.49 -9.93 1.24
N VAL A 28 14.45 -9.32 0.54
CA VAL A 28 14.16 -8.37 -0.55
C VAL A 28 13.46 -9.07 -1.73
N LEU A 29 13.93 -10.26 -2.14
CA LEU A 29 13.33 -11.00 -3.24
C LEU A 29 11.92 -11.52 -2.89
N ALA A 30 11.70 -11.92 -1.65
CA ALA A 30 10.40 -12.38 -1.18
C ALA A 30 9.44 -11.24 -0.79
N GLY A 31 9.93 -10.02 -0.64
CA GLY A 31 9.14 -8.90 -0.15
C GLY A 31 8.71 -9.08 1.32
N VAL A 32 9.58 -9.65 2.14
CA VAL A 32 9.30 -9.98 3.54
C VAL A 32 10.19 -9.13 4.45
N LEU A 33 9.56 -8.32 5.27
CA LEU A 33 10.23 -7.46 6.25
C LEU A 33 11.08 -8.31 7.22
N PRO A 34 12.32 -7.88 7.56
CA PRO A 34 13.11 -8.54 8.59
C PRO A 34 12.31 -8.69 9.89
N LEU A 35 12.49 -9.81 10.60
CA LEU A 35 11.69 -10.08 11.80
C LEU A 35 11.88 -9.04 12.90
N GLN A 36 13.07 -8.45 13.00
CA GLN A 36 13.33 -7.41 13.98
C GLN A 36 12.51 -6.15 13.69
N ASP A 37 12.45 -5.72 12.42
CA ASP A 37 11.68 -4.56 12.00
C ASP A 37 10.16 -4.84 12.11
N ARG A 38 9.75 -6.08 11.80
CA ARG A 38 8.37 -6.50 12.02
C ARG A 38 7.99 -6.55 13.49
N TYR A 39 8.88 -7.00 14.35
CA TYR A 39 8.66 -6.97 15.80
C TYR A 39 8.51 -5.55 16.32
N TYR A 40 9.38 -4.63 15.85
CA TYR A 40 9.29 -3.21 16.15
C TYR A 40 7.91 -2.66 15.74
N GLU A 41 7.53 -2.81 14.48
CA GLU A 41 6.24 -2.36 13.95
C GLU A 41 5.05 -2.85 14.80
N LEU A 42 5.02 -4.14 15.10
CA LEU A 42 3.92 -4.74 15.86
C LEU A 42 3.89 -4.29 17.34
N SER A 43 5.05 -4.09 17.95
CA SER A 43 5.15 -3.61 19.33
C SER A 43 4.65 -2.19 19.47
N TYR A 44 5.00 -1.31 18.53
CA TYR A 44 4.50 0.06 18.52
C TYR A 44 2.99 0.13 18.28
N ARG A 45 2.47 -0.63 17.34
CA ARG A 45 1.02 -0.75 17.14
C ARG A 45 0.29 -1.26 18.39
N PHE A 46 0.92 -2.16 19.12
CA PHE A 46 0.38 -2.64 20.40
C PHE A 46 0.36 -1.51 21.43
N LEU A 47 1.45 -0.73 21.58
CA LEU A 47 1.54 0.38 22.53
C LEU A 47 0.52 1.48 22.20
N ILE A 48 0.41 1.88 20.92
CA ILE A 48 -0.60 2.84 20.46
C ILE A 48 -2.01 2.39 20.86
N ARG A 49 -2.31 1.11 20.66
CA ARG A 49 -3.61 0.56 21.03
C ARG A 49 -3.82 0.54 22.56
N CYS A 50 -2.79 0.20 23.34
CA CYS A 50 -2.88 0.16 24.79
C CYS A 50 -3.11 1.54 25.38
N GLU A 51 -2.46 2.58 24.85
CA GLU A 51 -2.63 3.95 25.30
C GLU A 51 -4.10 4.41 25.26
N VAL A 52 -4.85 3.96 24.26
CA VAL A 52 -6.26 4.35 24.10
C VAL A 52 -7.24 3.38 24.76
N ARG A 53 -6.98 2.06 24.65
CA ARG A 53 -7.93 1.01 25.07
C ARG A 53 -7.65 0.41 26.44
N ASN A 54 -6.40 0.45 26.87
CA ASN A 54 -5.98 -0.15 28.13
C ASN A 54 -4.81 0.63 28.74
N PRO A 55 -5.02 1.88 29.17
CA PRO A 55 -3.97 2.73 29.73
C PRO A 55 -3.25 2.09 30.92
N GLN A 56 -3.92 1.21 31.69
CA GLN A 56 -3.29 0.49 32.78
C GLN A 56 -2.03 -0.31 32.35
N VAL A 57 -1.95 -0.76 31.10
CA VAL A 57 -0.74 -1.41 30.56
C VAL A 57 0.40 -0.40 30.47
N ILE A 58 0.11 0.84 30.09
CA ILE A 58 1.07 1.94 30.02
C ILE A 58 1.56 2.31 31.42
N ASP A 59 0.64 2.50 32.39
CA ASP A 59 0.96 2.79 33.78
C ASP A 59 1.86 1.70 34.42
N ASN A 60 1.61 0.44 34.06
CA ASN A 60 2.46 -0.67 34.51
C ASN A 60 3.87 -0.61 33.91
N PHE A 61 4.03 -0.17 32.65
CA PHE A 61 5.35 0.07 32.05
C PHE A 61 6.08 1.21 32.80
N GLU A 62 5.41 2.32 33.09
CA GLU A 62 5.98 3.44 33.86
C GLU A 62 6.40 3.01 35.27
N THR A 63 5.57 2.20 35.93
CA THR A 63 5.90 1.64 37.26
C THR A 63 7.17 0.78 37.21
N LEU A 64 7.31 -0.10 36.21
CA LEU A 64 8.49 -0.93 36.01
C LEU A 64 9.74 -0.10 35.70
N LEU A 65 9.59 1.03 34.99
CA LEU A 65 10.67 1.98 34.72
C LEU A 65 11.19 2.61 36.01
N ASN A 66 10.28 3.07 36.85
CA ASN A 66 10.61 3.67 38.15
C ASN A 66 11.33 2.68 39.09
N LEU A 67 11.11 1.38 38.89
CA LEU A 67 11.80 0.30 39.59
C LEU A 67 13.16 -0.10 38.97
N ASN A 68 13.66 0.66 37.98
CA ASN A 68 14.91 0.38 37.24
C ASN A 68 14.96 -1.01 36.56
N VAL A 69 13.81 -1.58 36.24
CA VAL A 69 13.74 -2.85 35.50
C VAL A 69 13.94 -2.57 34.03
N GLN A 70 15.14 -2.81 33.52
CA GLN A 70 15.45 -2.64 32.09
C GLN A 70 15.21 -3.95 31.33
N THR A 71 14.24 -3.94 30.43
CA THR A 71 14.00 -5.02 29.47
C THR A 71 14.01 -4.47 28.06
N ARG A 72 14.22 -5.32 27.05
CA ARG A 72 14.11 -4.92 25.63
C ARG A 72 12.77 -4.27 25.29
N ARG A 73 11.69 -4.70 25.96
CA ARG A 73 10.33 -4.14 25.78
C ARG A 73 10.24 -2.72 26.36
N MET A 74 10.94 -2.47 27.45
CA MET A 74 10.97 -1.15 28.08
C MET A 74 11.75 -0.15 27.25
N ASN A 75 12.86 -0.56 26.61
CA ASN A 75 13.59 0.30 25.67
C ASN A 75 12.69 0.70 24.49
N LEU A 76 11.85 -0.22 23.99
CA LEU A 76 10.85 0.09 22.96
C LEU A 76 9.77 1.06 23.47
N TYR A 77 9.37 0.95 24.73
CA TYR A 77 8.41 1.87 25.34
C TYR A 77 9.02 3.27 25.54
N TYR A 78 10.26 3.38 25.98
CA TYR A 78 10.97 4.65 26.07
C TYR A 78 11.09 5.33 24.71
N ASP A 79 11.51 4.58 23.71
CA ASP A 79 11.64 5.04 22.35
C ASP A 79 10.28 5.53 21.82
N PHE A 80 9.21 4.79 22.13
CA PHE A 80 7.84 5.17 21.85
C PHE A 80 7.44 6.49 22.50
N MET A 81 7.68 6.64 23.80
CA MET A 81 7.32 7.84 24.56
C MET A 81 8.17 9.06 24.22
N SER A 82 9.46 8.86 23.90
CA SER A 82 10.37 9.97 23.55
C SER A 82 10.08 10.58 22.19
N GLN A 83 9.46 9.85 21.30
CA GLN A 83 9.17 10.27 19.92
C GLN A 83 7.86 11.04 19.77
N GLN A 84 7.25 11.49 20.85
CA GLN A 84 5.96 12.21 21.02
C GLN A 84 5.39 12.99 19.80
N GLU A 85 5.21 12.31 18.68
CA GLU A 85 4.33 12.78 17.59
C GLU A 85 2.85 12.41 17.85
N TRP A 86 2.59 11.86 19.04
CA TRP A 86 1.28 11.36 19.46
C TRP A 86 0.44 12.49 20.03
N SER A 87 -0.55 12.92 19.29
CA SER A 87 -1.53 13.86 19.82
C SER A 87 -2.36 13.17 20.92
N SER A 88 -2.67 13.92 21.99
CA SER A 88 -3.58 13.52 23.07
C SER A 88 -5.02 13.24 22.59
N ASP A 89 -5.31 13.53 21.33
CA ASP A 89 -6.64 13.48 20.73
C ASP A 89 -6.98 12.10 20.13
N LYS A 90 -6.20 11.06 20.43
CA LYS A 90 -6.51 9.69 20.03
C LYS A 90 -7.81 9.22 20.68
N THR A 91 -8.75 8.82 19.87
CA THR A 91 -10.04 8.34 20.36
C THR A 91 -10.30 6.90 19.95
N ASP A 92 -10.83 6.13 20.87
CA ASP A 92 -11.48 4.85 20.61
C ASP A 92 -12.93 4.97 21.06
N ARG A 93 -13.82 5.27 20.11
CA ARG A 93 -15.24 5.38 20.39
C ARG A 93 -15.99 4.23 19.75
N PHE A 94 -16.92 3.66 20.48
CA PHE A 94 -17.86 2.73 19.88
C PHE A 94 -18.73 3.49 18.86
N THR A 95 -18.69 3.04 17.62
CA THR A 95 -19.54 3.61 16.55
C THR A 95 -20.95 3.06 16.71
N PRO A 96 -21.95 3.89 17.03
CA PRO A 96 -23.32 3.43 17.18
C PRO A 96 -23.83 2.88 15.84
N PRO A 97 -24.78 1.95 15.85
CA PRO A 97 -25.48 1.57 14.65
C PRO A 97 -26.25 2.76 14.08
N LEU A 98 -26.35 2.84 12.76
CA LEU A 98 -27.25 3.78 12.13
C LEU A 98 -28.69 3.30 12.38
N THR A 99 -29.55 4.19 12.88
CA THR A 99 -30.97 3.86 13.06
C THR A 99 -31.62 3.71 11.68
N SER A 100 -32.37 2.63 11.47
CA SER A 100 -33.17 2.49 10.26
C SER A 100 -34.22 3.60 10.19
N SER A 101 -34.07 4.49 9.23
CA SER A 101 -34.99 5.60 8.99
C SER A 101 -35.22 5.76 7.49
N PRO A 102 -36.45 5.94 7.04
CA PRO A 102 -36.74 6.24 5.62
C PRO A 102 -36.18 7.57 5.16
N LEU A 103 -35.80 8.46 6.11
CA LEU A 103 -35.19 9.76 5.85
C LEU A 103 -33.69 9.69 5.59
N ILE A 104 -33.05 8.53 5.77
CA ILE A 104 -31.63 8.33 5.45
C ILE A 104 -31.54 7.30 4.33
N SER A 105 -31.05 7.73 3.18
CA SER A 105 -30.88 6.87 2.01
C SER A 105 -29.44 6.81 1.52
N PHE A 106 -29.10 5.72 0.81
CA PHE A 106 -27.80 5.48 0.23
C PHE A 106 -27.98 5.08 -1.23
N ASP A 107 -27.51 5.90 -2.14
CA ASP A 107 -27.59 5.60 -3.59
C ASP A 107 -26.19 5.29 -4.14
N THR A 108 -26.00 4.05 -4.53
CA THR A 108 -24.81 3.55 -5.24
C THR A 108 -25.17 3.00 -6.62
N SER A 109 -26.36 3.34 -7.14
CA SER A 109 -26.90 2.77 -8.39
C SER A 109 -26.06 3.14 -9.61
N MET A 110 -25.38 4.28 -9.61
CA MET A 110 -24.45 4.68 -10.68
C MET A 110 -23.39 3.61 -10.96
N LYS A 111 -22.98 2.81 -9.96
CA LYS A 111 -22.06 1.68 -10.15
C LYS A 111 -22.60 0.63 -11.14
N ALA A 112 -23.92 0.41 -11.13
CA ALA A 112 -24.55 -0.50 -12.07
C ALA A 112 -24.71 0.15 -13.45
N ASP A 113 -25.04 1.44 -13.50
CA ASP A 113 -25.27 2.19 -14.74
C ASP A 113 -24.03 2.31 -15.61
N ILE A 114 -22.84 2.42 -15.00
CA ILE A 114 -21.55 2.52 -15.70
C ILE A 114 -20.90 1.17 -15.98
N ARG A 115 -21.54 0.07 -15.57
CA ARG A 115 -20.96 -1.28 -15.71
C ARG A 115 -20.81 -1.66 -17.19
N GLY A 116 -19.58 -2.01 -17.57
CA GLY A 116 -19.25 -2.40 -18.95
C GLY A 116 -18.98 -1.25 -19.90
N ILE A 117 -19.06 0.01 -19.44
CA ILE A 117 -18.64 1.17 -20.22
C ILE A 117 -17.12 1.26 -20.18
N PRO A 118 -16.41 1.39 -21.33
CA PRO A 118 -14.98 1.60 -21.36
C PRO A 118 -14.58 2.88 -20.62
N GLU A 119 -13.45 2.83 -19.90
CA GLU A 119 -13.05 3.90 -18.98
C GLU A 119 -12.89 5.27 -19.68
N HIS A 120 -12.42 5.29 -20.92
CA HIS A 120 -12.25 6.52 -21.70
C HIS A 120 -13.58 7.17 -22.17
N HIS A 121 -14.71 6.48 -22.08
CA HIS A 121 -16.04 7.03 -22.35
C HIS A 121 -16.74 7.55 -21.08
N LEU A 122 -16.29 7.18 -19.89
CA LEU A 122 -16.94 7.58 -18.64
C LEU A 122 -17.08 9.10 -18.47
N PRO A 123 -16.08 9.95 -18.81
CA PRO A 123 -16.22 11.40 -18.67
C PRO A 123 -17.32 12.02 -19.52
N GLN A 124 -17.76 11.34 -20.59
CA GLN A 124 -18.85 11.80 -21.45
C GLN A 124 -20.22 11.30 -20.99
N VAL A 125 -20.27 10.08 -20.44
CA VAL A 125 -21.53 9.40 -20.11
C VAL A 125 -21.98 9.70 -18.68
N VAL A 126 -21.05 9.76 -17.73
CA VAL A 126 -21.36 9.95 -16.30
C VAL A 126 -22.10 11.25 -16.02
N PRO A 127 -21.74 12.42 -16.61
CA PRO A 127 -22.51 13.65 -16.40
C PRO A 127 -23.96 13.56 -16.88
N GLN A 128 -24.20 12.82 -17.96
CA GLN A 128 -25.56 12.60 -18.49
C GLN A 128 -26.38 11.70 -17.55
N ILE A 129 -25.79 10.62 -17.04
CA ILE A 129 -26.42 9.77 -16.02
C ILE A 129 -26.73 10.60 -14.77
N PHE A 130 -25.75 11.38 -14.29
CA PHE A 130 -25.93 12.25 -13.14
C PHE A 130 -27.10 13.24 -13.35
N ALA A 131 -27.10 13.97 -14.44
CA ALA A 131 -28.16 14.92 -14.77
C ALA A 131 -29.53 14.22 -14.87
N SER A 132 -29.62 13.05 -15.51
CA SER A 132 -30.89 12.31 -15.62
C SER A 132 -31.48 11.89 -14.29
N LYS A 133 -30.61 11.62 -13.29
CA LYS A 133 -31.04 11.19 -11.94
C LYS A 133 -31.34 12.34 -10.99
N TYR A 134 -30.58 13.43 -11.08
CA TYR A 134 -30.57 14.45 -10.03
C TYR A 134 -30.90 15.87 -10.50
N ASN A 135 -31.30 16.08 -11.77
CA ASN A 135 -31.74 17.39 -12.27
C ASN A 135 -32.98 17.97 -11.56
N HIS A 136 -33.72 17.13 -10.84
CA HIS A 136 -34.88 17.54 -10.05
C HIS A 136 -34.48 18.07 -8.66
N VAL A 137 -33.24 17.88 -8.23
CA VAL A 137 -32.73 18.34 -6.93
C VAL A 137 -32.30 19.81 -7.07
N PRO A 138 -32.79 20.72 -6.23
CA PRO A 138 -32.32 22.09 -6.23
C PRO A 138 -30.83 22.19 -5.90
N THR A 139 -30.10 23.07 -6.57
CA THR A 139 -28.64 23.22 -6.37
C THR A 139 -28.27 23.58 -4.93
N ASN A 140 -29.12 24.36 -4.24
CA ASN A 140 -28.96 24.68 -2.84
C ASN A 140 -29.18 23.50 -1.86
N ASN A 141 -29.58 22.33 -2.37
CA ASN A 141 -29.72 21.10 -1.59
C ASN A 141 -28.66 20.07 -1.97
N MET A 142 -27.71 20.43 -2.85
CA MET A 142 -26.62 19.57 -3.30
C MET A 142 -25.30 19.92 -2.62
N PHE A 143 -24.69 18.95 -1.96
CA PHE A 143 -23.35 19.02 -1.40
C PHE A 143 -22.44 18.04 -2.11
N PHE A 144 -21.20 18.44 -2.36
CA PHE A 144 -20.18 17.55 -2.93
C PHE A 144 -18.99 17.52 -1.98
N THR A 145 -18.43 16.35 -1.78
CA THR A 145 -17.36 16.12 -0.80
C THR A 145 -16.25 15.28 -1.40
N ASP A 146 -15.01 15.64 -1.08
CA ASP A 146 -13.82 14.90 -1.51
C ASP A 146 -12.70 14.98 -0.47
N GLY A 147 -11.81 13.97 -0.50
CA GLY A 147 -10.60 13.89 0.31
C GLY A 147 -9.35 13.69 -0.55
N SER A 148 -8.30 14.47 -0.31
CA SER A 148 -7.06 14.41 -1.10
C SER A 148 -5.82 14.36 -0.22
N SER A 149 -4.73 13.78 -0.77
CA SER A 149 -3.42 13.79 -0.12
C SER A 149 -2.34 14.23 -1.12
N ILE A 150 -1.53 15.20 -0.73
CA ILE A 150 -0.42 15.77 -1.50
C ILE A 150 0.80 15.84 -0.57
N ASP A 151 1.93 15.26 -0.98
CA ASP A 151 3.19 15.30 -0.24
C ASP A 151 3.05 14.96 1.26
N GLU A 152 2.35 13.84 1.54
CA GLU A 152 2.04 13.34 2.89
C GLU A 152 1.06 14.22 3.69
N CYS A 153 0.67 15.37 3.20
CA CYS A 153 -0.36 16.21 3.78
C CYS A 153 -1.75 15.81 3.28
N THR A 154 -2.70 15.63 4.18
CA THR A 154 -4.06 15.20 3.86
C THR A 154 -5.05 16.31 4.13
N GLY A 155 -5.93 16.58 3.19
CA GLY A 155 -6.97 17.61 3.30
C GLY A 155 -8.32 17.14 2.73
N PHE A 156 -9.36 17.91 2.97
CA PHE A 156 -10.68 17.65 2.43
C PHE A 156 -11.35 18.91 1.93
N GLY A 157 -12.30 18.74 1.03
CA GLY A 157 -13.12 19.81 0.45
C GLY A 157 -14.61 19.50 0.54
N VAL A 158 -15.39 20.55 0.73
CA VAL A 158 -16.85 20.54 0.64
C VAL A 158 -17.28 21.67 -0.28
N TYR A 159 -17.93 21.32 -1.37
CA TYR A 159 -18.52 22.26 -2.31
C TYR A 159 -20.04 22.27 -2.15
N HIS A 160 -20.57 23.47 -2.01
CA HIS A 160 -21.99 23.80 -2.05
C HIS A 160 -22.15 25.16 -2.71
N GLU A 161 -23.26 25.47 -3.32
CA GLU A 161 -23.49 26.72 -4.05
C GLU A 161 -23.10 27.98 -3.24
N SER A 162 -23.34 27.98 -1.94
CA SER A 162 -23.00 29.09 -1.02
C SER A 162 -21.82 28.83 -0.07
N HIS A 163 -21.22 27.64 -0.12
CA HIS A 163 -20.11 27.26 0.78
C HIS A 163 -19.00 26.52 0.00
N HIS A 164 -17.82 27.11 0.03
CA HIS A 164 -16.60 26.50 -0.52
C HIS A 164 -15.62 26.32 0.64
N ILE A 165 -15.63 25.13 1.23
CA ILE A 165 -14.89 24.83 2.46
C ILE A 165 -13.75 23.87 2.15
N PHE A 166 -12.58 24.14 2.71
CA PHE A 166 -11.45 23.24 2.67
C PHE A 166 -10.63 23.34 3.95
N TYR A 167 -10.12 22.20 4.40
CA TYR A 167 -9.29 22.10 5.59
C TYR A 167 -8.18 21.08 5.39
N LYS A 168 -7.09 21.27 6.11
CA LYS A 168 -6.05 20.30 6.31
C LYS A 168 -6.37 19.45 7.54
N LEU A 169 -6.14 18.14 7.45
CA LEU A 169 -6.21 17.27 8.62
C LEU A 169 -4.86 17.25 9.34
N LYS A 170 -4.91 16.99 10.64
CA LYS A 170 -3.72 16.75 11.45
C LYS A 170 -3.07 15.43 11.06
N ASP A 171 -1.74 15.41 10.89
CA ASP A 171 -1.01 14.18 10.60
C ASP A 171 -1.00 13.22 11.81
N PRO A 172 -1.00 11.92 11.57
CA PRO A 172 -1.12 11.23 10.30
C PRO A 172 -2.59 10.91 9.97
N ALA A 173 -3.17 11.53 8.96
CA ALA A 173 -4.50 11.21 8.50
C ALA A 173 -4.47 10.58 7.10
N SER A 174 -5.25 9.51 6.89
CA SER A 174 -5.40 8.91 5.55
C SER A 174 -6.44 9.65 4.71
N VAL A 175 -6.38 9.48 3.38
CA VAL A 175 -7.41 9.98 2.47
C VAL A 175 -8.81 9.49 2.88
N TYR A 176 -8.92 8.24 3.35
CA TYR A 176 -10.19 7.72 3.84
C TYR A 176 -10.76 8.53 5.01
N VAL A 177 -9.91 9.00 5.92
CA VAL A 177 -10.34 9.87 7.03
C VAL A 177 -10.72 11.25 6.51
N ALA A 178 -10.04 11.76 5.48
CA ALA A 178 -10.39 13.04 4.84
C ALA A 178 -11.76 12.98 4.18
N GLU A 179 -12.09 11.90 3.48
CA GLU A 179 -13.42 11.65 2.92
C GLU A 179 -14.52 11.67 3.99
N LEU A 180 -14.27 10.99 5.11
CA LEU A 180 -15.21 11.02 6.24
C LEU A 180 -15.28 12.40 6.90
N ALA A 181 -14.19 13.14 6.99
CA ALA A 181 -14.16 14.49 7.52
C ALA A 181 -14.97 15.47 6.64
N ALA A 182 -14.86 15.33 5.31
CA ALA A 182 -15.65 16.09 4.36
C ALA A 182 -17.16 15.83 4.53
N LEU A 183 -17.56 14.57 4.63
CA LEU A 183 -18.95 14.18 4.88
C LEU A 183 -19.46 14.71 6.24
N HIS A 184 -18.64 14.62 7.28
CA HIS A 184 -18.98 15.19 8.60
C HIS A 184 -19.14 16.70 8.55
N CYS A 185 -18.27 17.42 7.84
CA CYS A 185 -18.35 18.85 7.65
C CYS A 185 -19.62 19.25 6.89
N ALA A 186 -19.95 18.56 5.79
CA ALA A 186 -21.18 18.80 5.03
C ALA A 186 -22.44 18.60 5.89
N LEU A 187 -22.49 17.53 6.69
CA LEU A 187 -23.59 17.31 7.63
C LEU A 187 -23.70 18.41 8.69
N GLY A 188 -22.57 18.92 9.18
CA GLY A 188 -22.54 20.03 10.11
C GLY A 188 -23.12 21.32 9.51
N ILE A 189 -22.92 21.60 8.23
CA ILE A 189 -23.55 22.72 7.53
C ILE A 189 -25.05 22.46 7.40
N ILE A 190 -25.47 21.29 6.95
CA ILE A 190 -26.89 20.93 6.81
C ILE A 190 -27.63 21.05 8.14
N GLU A 191 -26.98 20.74 9.27
CA GLU A 191 -27.59 20.87 10.60
C GLU A 191 -28.02 22.31 10.95
N THR A 192 -27.43 23.33 10.33
CA THR A 192 -27.73 24.74 10.48
C THR A 192 -28.81 25.25 9.49
N MET A 193 -29.16 24.40 8.49
CA MET A 193 -30.14 24.75 7.46
C MET A 193 -31.56 24.35 7.87
N PRO A 194 -32.60 24.80 7.13
CA PRO A 194 -33.96 24.35 7.36
C PRO A 194 -34.14 22.84 7.10
N PRO A 195 -35.06 22.15 7.78
CA PRO A 195 -35.41 20.78 7.45
C PRO A 195 -35.92 20.65 6.02
N ASP A 196 -35.19 19.86 5.20
CA ASP A 196 -35.50 19.59 3.79
C ASP A 196 -34.81 18.29 3.33
N ALA A 197 -34.90 17.97 2.06
CA ALA A 197 -34.21 16.84 1.43
C ALA A 197 -32.85 17.29 0.87
N TYR A 198 -31.76 16.85 1.48
CA TYR A 198 -30.39 17.16 1.07
C TYR A 198 -29.69 15.94 0.47
N PHE A 199 -28.87 16.21 -0.54
CA PHE A 199 -28.07 15.20 -1.24
C PHE A 199 -26.59 15.51 -1.05
N ILE A 200 -25.85 14.52 -0.55
CA ILE A 200 -24.40 14.61 -0.41
C ILE A 200 -23.77 13.64 -1.39
N PHE A 201 -23.08 14.18 -2.37
CA PHE A 201 -22.37 13.44 -3.41
C PHE A 201 -20.92 13.26 -3.00
N THR A 202 -20.42 12.04 -3.10
CA THR A 202 -19.03 11.68 -2.80
C THR A 202 -18.55 10.58 -3.74
N ASP A 203 -17.28 10.57 -4.11
CA ASP A 203 -16.71 9.47 -4.88
C ASP A 203 -16.09 8.36 -4.01
N SER A 204 -16.11 8.54 -2.69
CA SER A 204 -15.66 7.55 -1.72
C SER A 204 -16.72 6.46 -1.45
N LEU A 205 -16.75 5.43 -2.31
CA LEU A 205 -17.63 4.28 -2.10
C LEU A 205 -17.40 3.61 -0.74
N SER A 206 -16.14 3.54 -0.30
CA SER A 206 -15.76 2.96 1.00
C SER A 206 -16.38 3.70 2.18
N SER A 207 -16.48 5.02 2.11
CA SER A 207 -17.13 5.84 3.14
C SER A 207 -18.63 5.61 3.17
N VAL A 208 -19.28 5.57 2.01
CA VAL A 208 -20.73 5.29 1.90
C VAL A 208 -21.07 3.91 2.46
N GLU A 209 -20.30 2.88 2.07
CA GLU A 209 -20.51 1.51 2.56
C GLU A 209 -20.24 1.39 4.07
N ALA A 210 -19.21 2.06 4.59
CA ALA A 210 -18.92 2.06 6.01
C ALA A 210 -20.01 2.74 6.83
N ILE A 211 -20.55 3.88 6.37
CA ILE A 211 -21.64 4.58 7.06
C ILE A 211 -22.90 3.72 7.05
N ARG A 212 -23.23 3.10 5.91
CA ARG A 212 -24.41 2.23 5.74
C ARG A 212 -24.34 0.95 6.57
N SER A 213 -23.15 0.42 6.86
CA SER A 213 -22.98 -0.86 7.55
C SER A 213 -23.63 -0.84 8.93
N MET A 214 -24.57 -1.75 9.17
CA MET A 214 -25.22 -1.92 10.48
C MET A 214 -24.34 -2.66 11.49
N GLN A 215 -23.23 -3.24 11.06
CA GLN A 215 -22.34 -3.97 11.96
C GLN A 215 -21.49 -3.00 12.79
N PRO A 216 -21.37 -3.22 14.11
CA PRO A 216 -20.44 -2.46 14.92
C PRO A 216 -19.03 -2.70 14.37
N THR A 217 -18.42 -1.68 13.81
CA THR A 217 -17.03 -1.77 13.38
C THR A 217 -16.15 -1.81 14.61
N ARG A 218 -15.30 -2.83 14.73
CA ARG A 218 -14.27 -2.88 15.78
C ARG A 218 -13.19 -1.80 15.61
N GLN A 219 -13.21 -1.11 14.48
CA GLN A 219 -12.37 0.02 14.18
C GLN A 219 -13.22 1.29 14.32
N SER A 220 -13.10 1.95 15.45
CA SER A 220 -13.76 3.24 15.65
C SER A 220 -12.95 4.33 14.98
N VAL A 221 -13.46 4.81 13.86
CA VAL A 221 -13.02 6.06 13.27
C VAL A 221 -13.88 7.17 13.86
N TYR A 222 -13.27 8.22 14.41
CA TYR A 222 -13.98 9.33 15.04
C TYR A 222 -15.11 9.87 14.15
N PHE A 223 -14.76 10.22 12.91
CA PHE A 223 -15.72 10.79 11.97
C PHE A 223 -16.90 9.86 11.64
N LEU A 224 -16.65 8.55 11.50
CA LEU A 224 -17.72 7.58 11.25
C LEU A 224 -18.74 7.57 12.40
N THR A 225 -18.26 7.68 13.63
CA THR A 225 -19.10 7.75 14.83
C THR A 225 -19.93 9.02 14.83
N GLU A 226 -19.31 10.18 14.60
CA GLU A 226 -20.00 11.46 14.61
C GLU A 226 -20.99 11.58 13.42
N ILE A 227 -20.62 11.13 12.21
CA ILE A 227 -21.53 11.08 11.05
C ILE A 227 -22.81 10.31 11.38
N ARG A 228 -22.70 9.11 11.96
CA ARG A 228 -23.88 8.31 12.31
C ARG A 228 -24.74 8.97 13.38
N LYS A 229 -24.13 9.61 14.37
CA LYS A 229 -24.88 10.39 15.39
C LYS A 229 -25.62 11.54 14.75
N THR A 230 -24.95 12.32 13.89
CA THR A 230 -25.54 13.47 13.21
C THR A 230 -26.68 13.04 12.28
N LEU A 231 -26.48 11.97 11.49
CA LEU A 231 -27.55 11.42 10.62
C LEU A 231 -28.79 11.02 11.43
N ASN A 232 -28.61 10.31 12.57
CA ASN A 232 -29.72 9.93 13.43
C ASN A 232 -30.42 11.18 14.03
N ALA A 233 -29.67 12.19 14.44
CA ALA A 233 -30.21 13.45 14.99
C ALA A 233 -30.97 14.26 13.93
N LEU A 234 -30.44 14.36 12.70
CA LEU A 234 -31.08 15.02 11.58
C LEU A 234 -32.38 14.32 11.18
N ALA A 235 -32.39 12.99 11.09
CA ALA A 235 -33.61 12.23 10.81
C ALA A 235 -34.69 12.44 11.88
N ALA A 236 -34.32 12.52 13.17
CA ALA A 236 -35.23 12.83 14.25
C ALA A 236 -35.82 14.25 14.14
N ARG A 237 -35.17 15.18 13.44
CA ARG A 237 -35.60 16.57 13.15
C ARG A 237 -36.24 16.68 11.78
N SER A 238 -36.66 15.58 11.14
CA SER A 238 -37.32 15.53 9.83
C SER A 238 -36.49 16.00 8.64
N PHE A 239 -35.15 15.99 8.74
CA PHE A 239 -34.29 16.14 7.58
C PHE A 239 -34.22 14.83 6.79
N SER A 240 -34.32 14.92 5.47
CA SER A 240 -34.06 13.78 4.59
C SER A 240 -32.65 13.87 4.01
N ILE A 241 -31.79 12.89 4.27
CA ILE A 241 -30.40 12.89 3.82
C ILE A 241 -30.15 11.72 2.88
N SER A 242 -29.72 12.02 1.66
CA SER A 242 -29.30 11.06 0.66
C SER A 242 -27.80 11.12 0.46
N LEU A 243 -27.09 10.03 0.84
CA LEU A 243 -25.66 9.86 0.56
C LEU A 243 -25.52 9.15 -0.80
N VAL A 244 -24.96 9.85 -1.78
CA VAL A 244 -24.92 9.40 -3.18
C VAL A 244 -23.47 9.18 -3.59
N TRP A 245 -23.16 7.97 -4.03
CA TRP A 245 -21.87 7.70 -4.66
C TRP A 245 -21.85 8.12 -6.13
N VAL A 246 -20.82 8.85 -6.52
CA VAL A 246 -20.53 9.23 -7.90
C VAL A 246 -19.18 8.69 -8.35
N ARG A 247 -18.94 8.61 -9.66
CA ARG A 247 -17.64 8.21 -10.19
C ARG A 247 -16.67 9.38 -10.17
N SER A 248 -15.46 9.18 -9.60
CA SER A 248 -14.38 10.17 -9.56
C SER A 248 -13.90 10.57 -10.96
N HIS A 249 -13.45 11.81 -11.11
CA HIS A 249 -12.81 12.34 -12.32
C HIS A 249 -13.62 12.11 -13.62
N CYS A 250 -14.93 12.27 -13.54
CA CYS A 250 -15.84 12.08 -14.66
C CYS A 250 -16.68 13.33 -15.00
N SER A 251 -16.08 14.52 -14.82
CA SER A 251 -16.65 15.79 -15.26
C SER A 251 -18.04 16.14 -14.65
N ILE A 252 -18.31 15.69 -13.41
CA ILE A 252 -19.44 16.20 -12.62
C ILE A 252 -18.98 17.52 -11.97
N PRO A 253 -19.54 18.69 -12.35
CA PRO A 253 -18.96 19.98 -11.96
C PRO A 253 -18.76 20.16 -10.46
N GLY A 254 -19.77 19.83 -9.65
CA GLY A 254 -19.65 19.95 -8.19
C GLY A 254 -18.62 19.01 -7.57
N ASN A 255 -18.40 17.81 -8.16
CA ASN A 255 -17.39 16.87 -7.69
C ASN A 255 -15.97 17.33 -8.06
N GLU A 256 -15.79 17.92 -9.24
CA GLU A 256 -14.49 18.49 -9.64
C GLU A 256 -14.13 19.71 -8.75
N GLU A 257 -15.12 20.52 -8.35
CA GLU A 257 -14.92 21.61 -7.39
C GLU A 257 -14.54 21.08 -6.00
N ALA A 258 -15.19 20.02 -5.51
CA ALA A 258 -14.84 19.39 -4.24
C ALA A 258 -13.41 18.79 -4.27
N ASP A 259 -13.00 18.14 -5.36
CA ASP A 259 -11.62 17.64 -5.57
C ASP A 259 -10.61 18.78 -5.55
N MET A 260 -10.91 19.90 -6.23
CA MET A 260 -10.04 21.08 -6.21
C MET A 260 -9.91 21.66 -4.79
N LEU A 261 -11.01 21.76 -4.06
CA LEU A 261 -11.02 22.23 -2.67
C LEU A 261 -10.26 21.26 -1.75
N ALA A 262 -10.40 19.93 -1.93
CA ALA A 262 -9.68 18.92 -1.15
C ALA A 262 -8.15 19.02 -1.37
N LYS A 263 -7.70 19.17 -2.61
CA LYS A 263 -6.29 19.41 -2.95
C LYS A 263 -5.77 20.70 -2.33
N ARG A 264 -6.56 21.76 -2.40
CA ARG A 264 -6.24 23.04 -1.77
C ARG A 264 -6.15 22.89 -0.25
N GLY A 265 -7.06 22.13 0.35
CA GLY A 265 -7.04 21.81 1.77
C GLY A 265 -5.77 21.10 2.20
N ALA A 266 -5.31 20.13 1.44
CA ALA A 266 -4.06 19.42 1.71
C ALA A 266 -2.82 20.33 1.62
N ALA A 267 -2.79 21.25 0.63
CA ALA A 267 -1.65 22.12 0.38
C ALA A 267 -1.57 23.31 1.35
N GLU A 268 -2.65 24.03 1.56
CA GLU A 268 -2.66 25.34 2.24
C GLU A 268 -3.79 25.52 3.26
N GLY A 269 -4.60 24.47 3.52
CA GLY A 269 -5.74 24.56 4.43
C GLY A 269 -5.33 24.78 5.89
N GLU A 270 -6.20 25.47 6.64
CA GLU A 270 -6.11 25.52 8.09
C GLU A 270 -6.36 24.13 8.69
N ILE A 271 -5.73 23.84 9.84
CA ILE A 271 -5.89 22.54 10.48
C ILE A 271 -7.32 22.40 11.02
N PHE A 272 -8.00 21.36 10.60
CA PHE A 272 -9.30 20.98 11.15
C PHE A 272 -9.10 20.30 12.50
N GLU A 273 -9.31 21.06 13.57
CA GLU A 273 -9.06 20.64 14.96
C GLU A 273 -10.09 19.60 15.42
N ARG A 274 -9.96 18.38 14.91
CA ARG A 274 -10.79 17.24 15.30
C ARG A 274 -9.91 16.02 15.58
N PRO A 275 -10.31 15.15 16.53
CA PRO A 275 -9.58 13.93 16.83
C PRO A 275 -9.57 12.98 15.63
N ILE A 276 -8.44 12.32 15.43
CA ILE A 276 -8.31 11.21 14.47
C ILE A 276 -8.22 9.87 15.20
N GLY A 277 -8.63 8.79 14.54
CA GLY A 277 -8.59 7.47 15.13
C GLY A 277 -7.16 6.99 15.37
N PHE A 278 -6.90 6.30 16.48
CA PHE A 278 -5.56 5.79 16.80
C PHE A 278 -4.98 4.85 15.74
N GLN A 279 -5.82 4.26 14.89
CA GLN A 279 -5.39 3.40 13.79
C GLN A 279 -4.58 4.15 12.72
N GLU A 280 -4.82 5.44 12.55
CA GLU A 280 -4.09 6.29 11.59
C GLU A 280 -2.59 6.33 11.95
N TYR A 281 -2.28 6.30 13.23
CA TYR A 281 -0.90 6.24 13.71
C TYR A 281 -0.18 4.93 13.39
N TYR A 282 -0.87 3.87 12.94
CA TYR A 282 -0.24 2.60 12.55
C TYR A 282 0.67 2.72 11.32
N GLY A 283 0.49 3.76 10.53
CA GLY A 283 1.36 4.08 9.41
C GLY A 283 2.80 4.38 9.85
N ILE A 284 2.97 5.15 10.93
CA ILE A 284 4.27 5.64 11.42
C ILE A 284 5.26 4.49 11.70
N PRO A 285 4.98 3.53 12.61
CA PRO A 285 5.91 2.43 12.86
C PRO A 285 6.13 1.54 11.63
N ARG A 286 5.16 1.47 10.73
CA ARG A 286 5.29 0.77 9.45
C ARG A 286 6.30 1.45 8.55
N GLN A 287 6.19 2.75 8.38
CA GLN A 287 7.09 3.55 7.55
C GLN A 287 8.53 3.48 8.10
N ARG A 288 8.70 3.70 9.40
CA ARG A 288 10.02 3.59 10.06
C ARG A 288 10.66 2.21 9.91
N ALA A 289 9.87 1.14 10.01
CA ALA A 289 10.37 -0.21 9.79
C ALA A 289 10.86 -0.42 8.34
N LEU A 290 10.19 0.17 7.36
CA LEU A 290 10.60 0.14 5.95
C LEU A 290 11.86 0.97 5.70
N GLU A 291 11.96 2.15 6.27
CA GLU A 291 13.13 3.02 6.17
C GLU A 291 14.37 2.37 6.81
N ASN A 292 14.21 1.76 7.98
CA ASN A 292 15.27 1.02 8.63
C ASN A 292 15.73 -0.18 7.79
N TRP A 293 14.80 -0.93 7.22
CA TRP A 293 15.12 -2.02 6.31
C TRP A 293 15.86 -1.52 5.06
N GLN A 294 15.40 -0.41 4.45
CA GLN A 294 16.09 0.20 3.30
C GLN A 294 17.51 0.64 3.68
N SER A 295 17.67 1.31 4.81
CA SER A 295 18.97 1.76 5.30
C SER A 295 19.94 0.59 5.52
N GLN A 296 19.47 -0.50 6.16
CA GLN A 296 20.26 -1.71 6.34
C GLN A 296 20.62 -2.37 5.00
N TRP A 297 19.72 -2.37 4.03
CA TRP A 297 19.93 -2.90 2.69
C TRP A 297 20.98 -2.08 1.92
N ASP A 298 20.95 -0.78 2.02
CA ASP A 298 21.89 0.13 1.37
C ASP A 298 23.30 0.06 1.99
N ALA A 299 23.37 0.02 3.31
CA ALA A 299 24.64 -0.02 4.05
C ALA A 299 25.30 -1.41 4.09
N GLY A 300 24.55 -2.49 3.82
CA GLY A 300 25.06 -3.86 3.95
C GLY A 300 26.19 -4.18 2.98
N ASP A 301 27.21 -4.92 3.45
CA ASP A 301 28.35 -5.41 2.64
C ASP A 301 28.04 -6.67 1.81
N LYS A 302 26.96 -7.37 2.15
CA LYS A 302 26.53 -8.63 1.53
C LYS A 302 25.31 -8.45 0.66
N GLY A 303 25.11 -9.38 -0.29
CA GLY A 303 23.96 -9.31 -1.21
C GLY A 303 24.06 -8.18 -2.25
N ARG A 304 25.27 -7.63 -2.47
CA ARG A 304 25.45 -6.46 -3.36
C ARG A 304 25.04 -6.71 -4.81
N TRP A 305 25.15 -7.95 -5.29
CA TRP A 305 24.60 -8.32 -6.60
C TRP A 305 23.07 -8.16 -6.62
N THR A 306 22.37 -8.71 -5.61
CA THR A 306 20.92 -8.53 -5.51
C THR A 306 20.55 -7.05 -5.39
N HIS A 307 21.33 -6.28 -4.62
CA HIS A 307 21.13 -4.84 -4.47
C HIS A 307 21.25 -4.09 -5.80
N SER A 308 22.22 -4.46 -6.67
CA SER A 308 22.36 -3.83 -7.99
C SER A 308 21.17 -4.08 -8.92
N ILE A 309 20.38 -5.14 -8.66
CA ILE A 309 19.18 -5.49 -9.43
C ILE A 309 17.91 -4.95 -8.74
N ARG A 310 17.88 -4.97 -7.42
CA ARG A 310 16.76 -4.55 -6.57
C ARG A 310 17.25 -3.59 -5.47
N PRO A 311 17.58 -2.34 -5.84
CA PRO A 311 18.10 -1.37 -4.85
C PRO A 311 17.04 -0.94 -3.84
N LYS A 312 15.76 -0.91 -4.23
CA LYS A 312 14.65 -0.54 -3.34
C LYS A 312 14.00 -1.77 -2.72
N VAL A 313 13.81 -1.72 -1.39
CA VAL A 313 13.03 -2.75 -0.69
C VAL A 313 11.55 -2.62 -1.02
N SER A 314 10.84 -3.73 -0.98
CA SER A 314 9.40 -3.78 -1.23
C SER A 314 8.76 -4.87 -0.38
N THR A 315 7.55 -4.65 0.09
CA THR A 315 6.75 -5.67 0.80
C THR A 315 5.99 -6.59 -0.15
N LYS A 316 6.32 -6.55 -1.44
CA LYS A 316 5.77 -7.44 -2.46
C LYS A 316 6.91 -8.29 -3.02
N ALA A 317 6.71 -9.61 -3.10
CA ALA A 317 7.63 -10.49 -3.78
C ALA A 317 7.83 -10.03 -5.23
N TRP A 318 9.05 -10.22 -5.79
CA TRP A 318 9.35 -9.75 -7.15
C TRP A 318 8.43 -10.34 -8.22
N PHE A 319 7.83 -11.50 -7.95
CA PHE A 319 6.92 -12.22 -8.86
C PHE A 319 5.42 -12.02 -8.52
N LYS A 320 5.09 -11.12 -7.58
CA LYS A 320 3.69 -10.91 -7.18
C LYS A 320 2.86 -10.37 -8.36
N GLY A 321 1.72 -11.02 -8.62
CA GLY A 321 0.80 -10.64 -9.70
C GLY A 321 1.18 -11.21 -11.07
N LEU A 322 2.25 -12.01 -11.16
CA LEU A 322 2.67 -12.69 -12.38
C LEU A 322 2.27 -14.17 -12.33
N ASP A 323 1.71 -14.68 -13.41
CA ASP A 323 1.44 -16.12 -13.58
C ASP A 323 2.69 -16.84 -14.06
N LEU A 324 3.50 -17.30 -13.12
CA LEU A 324 4.82 -17.88 -13.37
C LEU A 324 4.94 -19.28 -12.78
N THR A 325 5.59 -20.17 -13.51
CA THR A 325 5.86 -21.53 -13.00
C THR A 325 6.85 -21.51 -11.85
N ARG A 326 6.75 -22.50 -10.97
CA ARG A 326 7.69 -22.68 -9.86
C ARG A 326 9.15 -22.80 -10.32
N GLY A 327 9.39 -23.49 -11.46
CA GLY A 327 10.71 -23.62 -12.06
C GLY A 327 11.30 -22.28 -12.49
N TYR A 328 10.48 -21.43 -13.08
CA TYR A 328 10.87 -20.08 -13.48
C TYR A 328 11.25 -19.23 -12.26
N ILE A 329 10.38 -19.17 -11.24
CA ILE A 329 10.62 -18.40 -10.00
C ILE A 329 11.95 -18.84 -9.36
N ARG A 330 12.21 -20.15 -9.25
CA ARG A 330 13.44 -20.69 -8.70
C ARG A 330 14.67 -20.22 -9.49
N THR A 331 14.65 -20.40 -10.81
CA THR A 331 15.78 -20.04 -11.67
C THR A 331 16.09 -18.56 -11.59
N MET A 332 15.07 -17.69 -11.75
CA MET A 332 15.26 -16.25 -11.69
C MET A 332 15.69 -15.77 -10.29
N SER A 333 15.14 -16.31 -9.22
CA SER A 333 15.58 -15.97 -7.85
C SER A 333 17.04 -16.35 -7.59
N ARG A 334 17.51 -17.48 -8.13
CA ARG A 334 18.92 -17.89 -8.05
C ARG A 334 19.82 -16.94 -8.83
N LEU A 335 19.43 -16.55 -10.03
CA LEU A 335 20.17 -15.56 -10.83
C LEU A 335 20.18 -14.19 -10.15
N MET A 336 19.04 -13.72 -9.64
CA MET A 336 18.94 -12.44 -8.89
C MET A 336 19.76 -12.44 -7.61
N SER A 337 19.99 -13.59 -6.99
CA SER A 337 20.85 -13.72 -5.80
C SER A 337 22.32 -13.95 -6.13
N ASN A 338 22.67 -14.24 -7.38
CA ASN A 338 23.98 -14.71 -7.84
C ASN A 338 24.46 -15.99 -7.10
N HIS A 339 23.49 -16.84 -6.72
CA HIS A 339 23.72 -18.13 -6.06
C HIS A 339 23.04 -19.24 -6.86
N TYR A 340 23.79 -19.84 -7.78
CA TYR A 340 23.34 -20.91 -8.68
C TYR A 340 24.49 -21.90 -8.93
N THR A 341 24.20 -23.05 -9.54
CA THR A 341 25.16 -24.13 -9.74
C THR A 341 26.07 -23.85 -10.94
N SER A 342 27.01 -22.92 -10.78
CA SER A 342 28.08 -22.65 -11.75
C SER A 342 29.43 -22.77 -11.09
N LYS A 343 30.47 -23.12 -11.85
CA LYS A 343 31.84 -23.22 -11.32
C LYS A 343 32.32 -21.89 -10.72
N ALA A 344 31.96 -20.75 -11.32
CA ALA A 344 32.28 -19.44 -10.78
C ALA A 344 31.68 -19.21 -9.38
N HIS A 345 30.41 -19.62 -9.16
CA HIS A 345 29.82 -19.55 -7.84
C HIS A 345 30.39 -20.59 -6.86
N LEU A 346 30.51 -21.85 -7.29
CA LEU A 346 31.04 -22.94 -6.46
C LEU A 346 32.47 -22.65 -6.01
N PHE A 347 33.33 -22.12 -6.90
CA PHE A 347 34.68 -21.67 -6.57
C PHE A 347 34.65 -20.52 -5.51
N ARG A 348 33.80 -19.55 -5.68
CA ARG A 348 33.65 -18.45 -4.72
C ARG A 348 33.29 -18.93 -3.32
N ILE A 349 32.48 -19.97 -3.19
CA ILE A 349 32.10 -20.59 -1.92
C ILE A 349 33.01 -21.77 -1.50
N LYS A 350 34.13 -21.96 -2.18
CA LYS A 350 35.16 -23.01 -1.91
C LYS A 350 34.62 -24.44 -2.02
N MET A 351 33.68 -24.68 -2.93
CA MET A 351 33.12 -26.01 -3.28
C MET A 351 33.60 -26.53 -4.64
N SER A 352 34.49 -25.81 -5.30
CA SER A 352 35.14 -26.19 -6.54
C SER A 352 36.58 -25.69 -6.56
N ASP A 353 37.49 -26.42 -7.15
CA ASP A 353 38.91 -26.05 -7.28
C ASP A 353 39.16 -25.09 -8.44
N THR A 354 38.18 -24.91 -9.33
CA THR A 354 38.30 -24.04 -10.52
C THR A 354 37.01 -23.30 -10.78
N ASN A 355 37.12 -22.08 -11.31
CA ASN A 355 36.02 -21.28 -11.82
C ASN A 355 35.90 -21.34 -13.35
N LEU A 356 36.81 -22.08 -14.05
CA LEU A 356 36.84 -22.17 -15.51
C LEU A 356 35.69 -23.03 -16.03
N CYS A 357 35.14 -22.65 -17.17
CA CYS A 357 34.17 -23.43 -17.90
C CYS A 357 34.83 -24.65 -18.54
N ASP A 358 34.09 -25.77 -18.67
CA ASP A 358 34.57 -26.98 -19.35
C ASP A 358 34.94 -26.76 -20.83
N CYS A 359 34.38 -25.73 -21.45
CA CYS A 359 34.74 -25.31 -22.80
C CYS A 359 36.13 -24.67 -22.93
N GLY A 360 36.83 -24.42 -21.83
CA GLY A 360 38.16 -23.82 -21.77
C GLY A 360 38.28 -22.33 -22.13
N GLN A 361 37.16 -21.65 -22.45
CA GLN A 361 37.19 -20.27 -22.99
C GLN A 361 36.79 -19.18 -22.01
N GLY A 362 36.77 -19.44 -20.70
CA GLY A 362 36.48 -18.41 -19.70
C GLY A 362 35.89 -18.93 -18.41
N TYR A 363 35.55 -18.01 -17.51
CA TYR A 363 34.87 -18.34 -16.26
C TYR A 363 33.45 -18.82 -16.53
N GLN A 364 33.00 -19.83 -15.82
CA GLN A 364 31.64 -20.34 -15.97
C GLN A 364 30.66 -19.50 -15.10
N ASP A 365 30.46 -18.23 -15.49
CA ASP A 365 29.39 -17.37 -14.97
C ASP A 365 28.18 -17.40 -15.91
N ILE A 366 27.11 -16.69 -15.55
CA ILE A 366 25.86 -16.72 -16.31
C ILE A 366 25.97 -16.06 -17.67
N ASP A 367 26.72 -14.95 -17.78
CA ASP A 367 26.91 -14.24 -19.05
C ASP A 367 27.75 -15.09 -20.01
N HIS A 368 28.80 -15.78 -19.55
CA HIS A 368 29.54 -16.74 -20.36
C HIS A 368 28.64 -17.88 -20.85
N ILE A 369 27.87 -18.48 -19.93
CA ILE A 369 26.99 -19.61 -20.27
C ILE A 369 25.99 -19.21 -21.36
N VAL A 370 25.34 -18.05 -21.21
CA VAL A 370 24.27 -17.61 -22.13
C VAL A 370 24.87 -17.04 -23.42
N TRP A 371 25.90 -16.19 -23.34
CA TRP A 371 26.32 -15.37 -24.47
C TRP A 371 27.65 -15.81 -25.13
N ALA A 372 28.52 -16.51 -24.44
CA ALA A 372 29.87 -16.79 -24.93
C ALA A 372 30.21 -18.27 -25.11
N CYS A 373 29.66 -19.16 -24.28
CA CYS A 373 30.05 -20.56 -24.26
C CYS A 373 29.80 -21.26 -25.62
N PRO A 374 30.82 -21.84 -26.29
CA PRO A 374 30.65 -22.51 -27.57
C PRO A 374 29.74 -23.73 -27.50
N GLU A 375 29.65 -24.41 -26.35
CA GLU A 375 28.82 -25.61 -26.19
C GLU A 375 27.31 -25.32 -26.31
N HIS A 376 26.91 -24.06 -26.16
CA HIS A 376 25.51 -23.63 -26.23
C HIS A 376 25.19 -22.80 -27.48
N ARG A 377 26.04 -22.83 -28.52
CA ARG A 377 25.92 -22.01 -29.73
C ARG A 377 24.55 -22.10 -30.40
N ASP A 378 24.04 -23.30 -30.62
CA ASP A 378 22.78 -23.49 -31.33
C ASP A 378 21.56 -23.02 -30.50
N HIS A 379 21.60 -23.27 -29.20
CA HIS A 379 20.57 -22.76 -28.29
C HIS A 379 20.59 -21.23 -28.17
N ARG A 380 21.80 -20.65 -28.19
CA ARG A 380 22.00 -19.19 -28.19
C ARG A 380 21.44 -18.53 -29.46
N LYS A 381 21.69 -19.12 -30.63
CA LYS A 381 21.14 -18.63 -31.89
C LYS A 381 19.61 -18.54 -31.81
N LYS A 382 18.94 -19.60 -31.32
CA LYS A 382 17.49 -19.61 -31.12
C LYS A 382 17.03 -18.54 -30.13
N LEU A 383 17.77 -18.31 -29.05
CA LEU A 383 17.48 -17.23 -28.08
C LEU A 383 17.57 -15.87 -28.74
N GLN A 384 18.65 -15.59 -29.48
CA GLN A 384 18.87 -14.32 -30.19
C GLN A 384 17.77 -14.06 -31.21
N ASP A 385 17.39 -15.07 -32.00
CA ASP A 385 16.32 -14.95 -32.98
C ASP A 385 14.95 -14.67 -32.30
N THR A 386 14.69 -15.32 -31.16
CA THR A 386 13.47 -15.07 -30.36
C THR A 386 13.44 -13.65 -29.81
N LEU A 387 14.57 -13.14 -29.30
CA LEU A 387 14.66 -11.77 -28.79
C LEU A 387 14.46 -10.74 -29.90
N ARG A 388 15.08 -10.94 -31.08
CA ARG A 388 14.87 -10.07 -32.26
C ARG A 388 13.41 -10.05 -32.70
N ALA A 389 12.75 -11.21 -32.75
CA ALA A 389 11.34 -11.33 -33.11
C ALA A 389 10.41 -10.60 -32.14
N ARG A 390 10.85 -10.37 -30.89
CA ARG A 390 10.14 -9.59 -29.87
C ARG A 390 10.57 -8.11 -29.81
N GLY A 391 11.39 -7.65 -30.75
CA GLY A 391 11.90 -6.28 -30.77
C GLY A 391 12.88 -5.99 -29.62
N ARG A 392 13.56 -7.03 -29.09
CA ARG A 392 14.53 -6.89 -28.01
C ARG A 392 15.96 -7.04 -28.54
N PRO A 393 16.96 -6.47 -27.84
CA PRO A 393 18.37 -6.68 -28.18
C PRO A 393 18.70 -8.17 -28.20
N PRO A 394 19.43 -8.67 -29.21
CA PRO A 394 19.79 -10.09 -29.31
C PRO A 394 20.74 -10.57 -28.21
N GLU A 395 21.45 -9.64 -27.59
CA GLU A 395 22.32 -9.86 -26.42
C GLU A 395 22.10 -8.71 -25.43
N ILE A 396 21.98 -9.05 -24.18
CA ILE A 396 21.82 -8.13 -23.04
C ILE A 396 22.51 -8.75 -21.82
N PRO A 397 23.38 -8.03 -21.09
CA PRO A 397 23.95 -8.55 -19.85
C PRO A 397 22.86 -9.08 -18.92
N ILE A 398 23.06 -10.28 -18.35
CA ILE A 398 22.03 -10.94 -17.55
C ILE A 398 21.60 -10.07 -16.37
N ARG A 399 22.52 -9.33 -15.74
CA ARG A 399 22.21 -8.39 -14.68
C ARG A 399 21.19 -7.35 -15.16
N ASP A 400 21.40 -6.79 -16.34
CA ASP A 400 20.54 -5.72 -16.87
C ASP A 400 19.17 -6.29 -17.25
N ALA A 401 19.11 -7.48 -17.83
CA ALA A 401 17.87 -8.21 -18.08
C ALA A 401 17.07 -8.44 -16.78
N LEU A 402 17.73 -8.86 -15.69
CA LEU A 402 17.09 -9.06 -14.39
C LEU A 402 16.61 -7.77 -13.74
N THR A 403 17.29 -6.64 -14.00
CA THR A 403 16.92 -5.32 -13.48
C THR A 403 15.63 -4.81 -14.11
N THR A 404 15.46 -4.98 -15.42
CA THR A 404 14.24 -4.55 -16.14
C THR A 404 13.01 -5.36 -15.75
N ASN A 405 13.18 -6.60 -15.32
CA ASN A 405 12.11 -7.58 -15.06
C ASN A 405 11.17 -7.78 -16.27
N ASP A 406 11.69 -7.57 -17.49
CA ASP A 406 10.95 -7.71 -18.74
C ASP A 406 10.77 -9.18 -19.08
N LEU A 407 9.52 -9.65 -19.04
CA LEU A 407 9.20 -11.06 -19.34
C LEU A 407 9.49 -11.45 -20.79
N ASP A 408 9.49 -10.49 -21.74
CA ASP A 408 9.86 -10.75 -23.14
C ASP A 408 11.34 -11.07 -23.31
N ILE A 409 12.17 -10.69 -22.35
CA ILE A 409 13.59 -11.03 -22.27
C ILE A 409 13.81 -12.26 -21.38
N LEU A 410 13.24 -12.25 -20.18
CA LEU A 410 13.54 -13.25 -19.16
C LEU A 410 12.94 -14.63 -19.45
N ILE A 411 11.77 -14.71 -20.10
CA ILE A 411 11.19 -16.00 -20.49
C ILE A 411 12.06 -16.72 -21.55
N PRO A 412 12.51 -16.07 -22.63
CA PRO A 412 13.47 -16.68 -23.56
C PRO A 412 14.77 -17.13 -22.91
N ILE A 413 15.34 -16.32 -22.00
CA ILE A 413 16.54 -16.73 -21.24
C ILE A 413 16.27 -17.98 -20.40
N TYR A 414 15.15 -18.05 -19.72
CA TYR A 414 14.75 -19.24 -18.96
C TYR A 414 14.59 -20.46 -19.85
N GLN A 415 13.96 -20.30 -21.03
CA GLN A 415 13.80 -21.39 -21.99
C GLN A 415 15.17 -21.87 -22.55
N PHE A 416 16.08 -20.92 -22.82
CA PHE A 416 17.45 -21.27 -23.20
C PHE A 416 18.11 -22.14 -22.13
N LEU A 417 18.12 -21.71 -20.86
CA LEU A 417 18.73 -22.46 -19.74
C LEU A 417 18.13 -23.86 -19.60
N LYS A 418 16.82 -23.98 -19.74
CA LYS A 418 16.11 -25.25 -19.68
C LYS A 418 16.49 -26.17 -20.82
N ASN A 419 16.51 -25.68 -22.06
CA ASN A 419 16.78 -26.45 -23.26
C ASN A 419 18.25 -26.85 -23.36
N SER A 420 19.15 -25.98 -22.90
CA SER A 420 20.60 -26.27 -22.81
C SER A 420 20.96 -27.18 -21.64
N LYS A 421 19.97 -27.64 -20.85
CA LYS A 421 20.15 -28.47 -19.65
C LYS A 421 21.11 -27.85 -18.61
N VAL A 422 21.27 -26.53 -18.62
CA VAL A 422 22.10 -25.82 -17.64
C VAL A 422 21.39 -25.85 -16.28
N SER A 423 22.06 -26.41 -15.29
CA SER A 423 21.57 -26.45 -13.91
C SER A 423 21.81 -25.09 -13.25
N ILE A 424 20.73 -24.41 -12.90
CA ILE A 424 20.76 -23.13 -12.17
C ILE A 424 20.24 -23.34 -10.74
#